data_71fe4b05a95b3a0733ca427463c52392
#
_entry.id   71fe4b05a95b3a0733ca427463c52392
#
_cell.length_a   1.000
_cell.length_b   1.000
_cell.length_c   1.000
_cell.angle_alpha   90.00
_cell.angle_beta   90.00
_cell.angle_gamma   90.00
#
_symmetry.space_group_name_H-M   'P 1'
#
loop_
_entity.id
_entity.type
_entity.pdbx_description
1 polymer ?
#
loop_
_entity_poly.entity_id
_entity_poly.type
_entity_poly.pdbx_seq_one_letter_code
_entity_poly.pdbx_strand_id
1 'polypeptide(L)'
;DNDLILDCVNRLLTAAESEVFTAVDICVVDLKDGLADFVKLGAPMGMIKVGDAVNFIEGASLPVGIVEEVKPTITKKVLRKDDMIVLASDGFWDSFDDKTVPATLLHDSFITNPQALAENLLEQALSATDGVAVDDITVLVAKVF
;
A
#
# COMPACT_ATOMS: atom_id res chain seq x y z
N ASP A 1 -0.27 20.32 -3.33
CA ASP A 1 -1.13 20.04 -2.16
C ASP A 1 -1.92 18.77 -2.46
N ASN A 2 -1.60 17.69 -1.76
CA ASN A 2 -2.19 16.36 -2.02
C ASN A 2 -3.70 16.37 -1.73
N ASP A 3 -4.15 17.14 -0.75
CA ASP A 3 -5.56 17.22 -0.37
C ASP A 3 -6.41 17.80 -1.50
N LEU A 4 -5.90 18.82 -2.21
CA LEU A 4 -6.60 19.44 -3.34
C LEU A 4 -6.75 18.45 -4.51
N ILE A 5 -5.72 17.66 -4.80
CA ILE A 5 -5.75 16.65 -5.87
C ILE A 5 -6.78 15.57 -5.55
N LEU A 6 -6.76 15.08 -4.31
CA LEU A 6 -7.69 14.04 -3.85
C LEU A 6 -9.14 14.55 -3.84
N ASP A 7 -9.39 15.81 -3.41
CA ASP A 7 -10.72 16.41 -3.47
C ASP A 7 -11.22 16.55 -4.91
N CYS A 8 -10.37 17.01 -5.83
CA CYS A 8 -10.73 17.09 -7.25
C CYS A 8 -11.09 15.73 -7.84
N VAL A 9 -10.29 14.70 -7.58
CA VAL A 9 -10.54 13.32 -8.06
C VAL A 9 -11.84 12.79 -7.46
N ASN A 10 -12.05 12.98 -6.15
CA ASN A 10 -13.27 12.54 -5.48
C ASN A 10 -14.53 13.17 -6.11
N ARG A 11 -14.53 14.49 -6.32
CA ARG A 11 -15.65 15.20 -6.95
C ARG A 11 -15.93 14.74 -8.36
N LEU A 12 -14.88 14.46 -9.14
CA LEU A 12 -15.04 13.95 -10.51
C LEU A 12 -15.69 12.57 -10.52
N LEU A 13 -15.27 11.67 -9.64
CA LEU A 13 -15.83 10.32 -9.55
C LEU A 13 -17.26 10.33 -8.98
N THR A 14 -17.52 11.13 -7.94
CA THR A 14 -18.85 11.25 -7.34
C THR A 14 -19.87 11.88 -8.31
N ALA A 15 -19.43 12.77 -9.21
CA ALA A 15 -20.28 13.38 -10.22
C ALA A 15 -20.50 12.52 -11.48
N ALA A 16 -19.84 11.36 -11.58
CA ALA A 16 -20.00 10.45 -12.71
C ALA A 16 -21.42 9.83 -12.72
N GLU A 17 -21.98 9.62 -13.90
CA GLU A 17 -23.31 9.00 -14.05
C GLU A 17 -23.35 7.51 -13.65
N SER A 18 -22.19 6.87 -13.57
CA SER A 18 -22.03 5.48 -13.09
C SER A 18 -21.39 5.48 -11.71
N GLU A 19 -21.77 4.52 -10.87
CA GLU A 19 -21.13 4.31 -9.56
C GLU A 19 -19.68 3.84 -9.77
N VAL A 20 -18.78 4.81 -9.90
CA VAL A 20 -17.33 4.58 -10.05
C VAL A 20 -16.63 5.00 -8.77
N PHE A 21 -15.90 4.08 -8.18
CA PHE A 21 -15.06 4.36 -7.01
C PHE A 21 -13.70 3.68 -7.17
N THR A 22 -12.71 4.18 -6.46
CA THR A 22 -11.36 3.60 -6.49
C THR A 22 -10.65 3.77 -5.14
N ALA A 23 -9.83 2.82 -4.81
CA ALA A 23 -8.88 2.95 -3.71
C ALA A 23 -7.68 3.80 -4.14
N VAL A 24 -7.15 4.60 -3.21
CA VAL A 24 -5.95 5.42 -3.43
C VAL A 24 -4.96 5.17 -2.30
N ASP A 25 -3.76 4.77 -2.66
CA ASP A 25 -2.64 4.55 -1.73
C ASP A 25 -1.42 5.34 -2.23
N ILE A 26 -1.03 6.37 -1.47
CA ILE A 26 0.06 7.27 -1.86
C ILE A 26 1.08 7.31 -0.73
N CYS A 27 2.36 7.20 -1.07
CA CYS A 27 3.47 7.52 -0.18
C CYS A 27 4.25 8.70 -0.76
N VAL A 28 4.34 9.79 0.00
CA VAL A 28 5.14 10.97 -0.33
C VAL A 28 6.30 11.04 0.63
N VAL A 29 7.52 11.09 0.10
CA VAL A 29 8.75 11.12 0.90
C VAL A 29 9.50 12.42 0.65
N ASP A 30 9.79 13.19 1.71
CA ASP A 30 10.76 14.27 1.64
C ASP A 30 12.18 13.68 1.71
N LEU A 31 12.92 13.83 0.61
CA LEU A 31 14.25 13.25 0.48
C LEU A 31 15.34 13.97 1.31
N LYS A 32 14.99 15.09 1.96
CA LYS A 32 15.97 15.84 2.80
C LYS A 32 16.05 15.27 4.20
N ASP A 33 14.90 14.93 4.78
CA ASP A 33 14.82 14.50 6.18
C ASP A 33 14.20 13.10 6.35
N GLY A 34 13.77 12.48 5.24
CA GLY A 34 13.17 11.14 5.24
C GLY A 34 11.74 11.13 5.77
N LEU A 35 11.09 12.28 5.98
CA LEU A 35 9.71 12.32 6.41
C LEU A 35 8.82 11.75 5.29
N ALA A 36 8.01 10.75 5.64
CA ALA A 36 7.08 10.11 4.73
C ALA A 36 5.65 10.25 5.20
N ASP A 37 4.78 10.72 4.31
CA ASP A 37 3.33 10.77 4.48
C ASP A 37 2.69 9.62 3.69
N PHE A 38 2.03 8.70 4.40
CA PHE A 38 1.23 7.63 3.80
C PHE A 38 -0.22 8.06 3.82
N VAL A 39 -0.81 8.22 2.65
CA VAL A 39 -2.17 8.73 2.45
C VAL A 39 -3.03 7.61 1.88
N LYS A 40 -4.03 7.17 2.63
CA LYS A 40 -4.90 6.04 2.26
C LYS A 40 -6.36 6.47 2.17
N LEU A 41 -7.02 6.05 1.09
CA LEU A 41 -8.45 6.18 0.83
C LEU A 41 -8.98 4.86 0.30
N GLY A 42 -9.66 4.07 1.13
CA GLY A 42 -10.15 2.73 0.78
C GLY A 42 -9.05 1.72 0.44
N ALA A 43 -7.79 2.08 0.62
CA ALA A 43 -6.66 1.23 0.27
C ALA A 43 -6.37 0.19 1.36
N PRO A 44 -5.90 -1.00 0.98
CA PRO A 44 -5.48 -2.02 1.93
C PRO A 44 -4.28 -1.56 2.76
N MET A 45 -3.92 -2.34 3.77
CA MET A 45 -2.73 -2.06 4.58
C MET A 45 -1.45 -2.13 3.74
N GLY A 46 -0.46 -1.31 4.10
CA GLY A 46 0.91 -1.40 3.61
C GLY A 46 1.84 -1.89 4.73
N MET A 47 3.11 -2.10 4.41
CA MET A 47 4.12 -2.49 5.39
C MET A 47 5.37 -1.64 5.25
N ILE A 48 6.07 -1.42 6.38
CA ILE A 48 7.43 -0.87 6.40
C ILE A 48 8.31 -1.84 7.17
N LYS A 49 9.39 -2.31 6.54
CA LYS A 49 10.45 -3.06 7.21
C LYS A 49 11.53 -2.07 7.67
N VAL A 50 11.80 -2.05 8.96
CA VAL A 50 12.82 -1.24 9.62
C VAL A 50 13.76 -2.19 10.38
N GLY A 51 14.93 -2.45 9.83
CA GLY A 51 15.80 -3.53 10.34
C GLY A 51 15.05 -4.86 10.31
N ASP A 52 14.92 -5.50 11.48
CA ASP A 52 14.19 -6.76 11.62
C ASP A 52 12.69 -6.57 11.96
N ALA A 53 12.23 -5.33 12.17
CA ALA A 53 10.84 -5.09 12.50
C ALA A 53 9.99 -4.81 11.25
N VAL A 54 8.79 -5.37 11.19
CA VAL A 54 7.77 -5.04 10.19
C VAL A 54 6.61 -4.33 10.86
N ASN A 55 6.28 -3.15 10.37
CA ASN A 55 5.19 -2.32 10.87
C ASN A 55 4.13 -2.17 9.80
N PHE A 56 2.85 -2.31 10.17
CA PHE A 56 1.74 -2.07 9.26
C PHE A 56 1.42 -0.57 9.15
N ILE A 57 0.99 -0.17 7.95
CA ILE A 57 0.41 1.13 7.65
C ILE A 57 -1.04 0.89 7.26
N GLU A 58 -1.94 1.20 8.17
CA GLU A 58 -3.37 0.96 7.99
C GLU A 58 -4.12 2.26 7.66
N GLY A 59 -5.26 2.13 7.01
CA GLY A 59 -6.21 3.21 6.75
C GLY A 59 -7.64 2.72 6.92
N ALA A 60 -8.49 3.55 7.52
CA ALA A 60 -9.91 3.25 7.76
C ALA A 60 -10.85 4.17 6.94
N SER A 61 -10.33 4.83 5.92
CA SER A 61 -11.10 5.75 5.07
C SER A 61 -11.87 5.01 3.98
N LEU A 62 -12.99 5.58 3.55
CA LEU A 62 -13.73 5.08 2.39
C LEU A 62 -12.94 5.31 1.10
N PRO A 63 -13.17 4.50 0.05
CA PRO A 63 -12.69 4.77 -1.29
C PRO A 63 -13.17 6.11 -1.85
N VAL A 64 -12.42 6.66 -2.78
CA VAL A 64 -12.75 7.87 -3.54
C VAL A 64 -13.93 7.58 -4.46
N GLY A 65 -14.91 8.47 -4.53
CA GLY A 65 -16.09 8.35 -5.38
C GLY A 65 -17.34 7.79 -4.68
N ILE A 66 -17.23 7.30 -3.43
CA ILE A 66 -18.40 6.75 -2.69
C ILE A 66 -19.23 7.87 -2.04
N VAL A 67 -18.57 8.89 -1.47
CA VAL A 67 -19.23 10.00 -0.76
C VAL A 67 -18.67 11.33 -1.24
N GLU A 68 -19.48 12.41 -1.14
CA GLU A 68 -19.09 13.75 -1.60
C GLU A 68 -17.86 14.29 -0.84
N GLU A 69 -17.79 14.03 0.47
CA GLU A 69 -16.65 14.43 1.29
C GLU A 69 -15.98 13.18 1.87
N VAL A 70 -14.80 12.87 1.37
CA VAL A 70 -13.97 11.78 1.90
C VAL A 70 -12.70 12.37 2.54
N LYS A 71 -12.33 11.85 3.71
CA LYS A 71 -11.10 12.26 4.40
C LYS A 71 -10.09 11.13 4.37
N PRO A 72 -8.88 11.38 3.87
CA PRO A 72 -7.83 10.37 3.88
C PRO A 72 -7.36 10.04 5.30
N THR A 73 -6.96 8.81 5.51
CA THR A 73 -6.12 8.46 6.66
C THR A 73 -4.68 8.80 6.30
N ILE A 74 -4.05 9.65 7.11
CA ILE A 74 -2.65 10.05 6.90
C ILE A 74 -1.81 9.54 8.06
N THR A 75 -0.81 8.70 7.74
CA THR A 75 0.18 8.20 8.70
C THR A 75 1.54 8.78 8.36
N LYS A 76 2.18 9.44 9.34
CA LYS A 76 3.51 10.03 9.18
C LYS A 76 4.58 9.12 9.79
N LYS A 77 5.67 8.90 9.05
CA LYS A 77 6.83 8.13 9.49
C LYS A 77 8.11 8.85 9.10
N VAL A 78 9.17 8.62 9.85
CA VAL A 78 10.52 9.02 9.45
C VAL A 78 11.24 7.77 8.97
N LEU A 79 11.56 7.76 7.69
CA LEU A 79 12.28 6.67 7.03
C LEU A 79 13.80 6.89 7.16
N ARG A 80 14.51 5.80 7.22
CA ARG A 80 15.98 5.79 7.30
C ARG A 80 16.56 4.94 6.19
N LYS A 81 17.85 5.10 5.97
CA LYS A 81 18.59 4.24 5.05
C LYS A 81 18.30 2.76 5.33
N ASP A 82 18.11 2.01 4.26
CA ASP A 82 17.79 0.58 4.21
C ASP A 82 16.35 0.20 4.61
N ASP A 83 15.52 1.14 5.06
CA ASP A 83 14.09 0.88 5.25
C ASP A 83 13.43 0.51 3.91
N MET A 84 12.50 -0.44 3.96
CA MET A 84 11.72 -0.86 2.80
C MET A 84 10.24 -0.62 3.02
N ILE A 85 9.60 -0.01 2.03
CA ILE A 85 8.16 0.22 1.98
C ILE A 85 7.55 -0.81 1.04
N VAL A 86 6.45 -1.44 1.44
CA VAL A 86 5.64 -2.34 0.61
C VAL A 86 4.21 -1.83 0.59
N LEU A 87 3.73 -1.49 -0.61
CA LEU A 87 2.32 -1.20 -0.88
C LEU A 87 1.79 -2.26 -1.83
N ALA A 88 0.56 -2.74 -1.62
CA ALA A 88 -0.01 -3.78 -2.44
C ALA A 88 -1.53 -3.61 -2.59
N SER A 89 -2.08 -4.11 -3.70
CA SER A 89 -3.53 -4.18 -3.92
C SER A 89 -4.19 -5.20 -2.99
N ASP A 90 -5.51 -5.14 -2.91
CA ASP A 90 -6.35 -6.08 -2.16
C ASP A 90 -6.14 -7.54 -2.62
N GLY A 91 -6.00 -7.78 -3.93
CA GLY A 91 -5.70 -9.10 -4.47
C GLY A 91 -4.43 -9.75 -3.87
N PHE A 92 -3.41 -8.96 -3.52
CA PHE A 92 -2.25 -9.47 -2.78
C PHE A 92 -2.65 -9.94 -1.37
N TRP A 93 -3.38 -9.09 -0.66
CA TRP A 93 -3.78 -9.39 0.71
C TRP A 93 -4.78 -10.55 0.78
N ASP A 94 -5.70 -10.64 -0.17
CA ASP A 94 -6.75 -11.65 -0.23
C ASP A 94 -6.23 -13.03 -0.67
N SER A 95 -5.00 -13.09 -1.16
CA SER A 95 -4.29 -14.35 -1.40
C SER A 95 -3.91 -15.09 -0.11
N PHE A 96 -3.98 -14.43 1.06
CA PHE A 96 -3.59 -15.04 2.34
C PHE A 96 -4.77 -15.07 3.31
N ASP A 97 -5.09 -16.24 3.85
CA ASP A 97 -6.10 -16.40 4.91
C ASP A 97 -5.71 -15.64 6.19
N ASP A 98 -4.43 -15.68 6.53
CA ASP A 98 -3.86 -14.94 7.66
C ASP A 98 -3.04 -13.74 7.15
N LYS A 99 -3.53 -12.54 7.44
CA LYS A 99 -2.89 -11.27 7.04
C LYS A 99 -1.55 -11.00 7.72
N THR A 100 -1.13 -11.83 8.68
CA THR A 100 0.21 -11.75 9.29
C THR A 100 1.28 -12.50 8.46
N VAL A 101 0.89 -13.40 7.57
CA VAL A 101 1.80 -14.16 6.71
C VAL A 101 2.69 -13.24 5.87
N PRO A 102 2.16 -12.22 5.14
CA PRO A 102 3.00 -11.30 4.39
C PRO A 102 4.04 -10.55 5.24
N ALA A 103 3.68 -10.18 6.48
CA ALA A 103 4.62 -9.53 7.39
C ALA A 103 5.75 -10.50 7.82
N THR A 104 5.43 -11.76 8.04
CA THR A 104 6.41 -12.81 8.37
C THR A 104 7.34 -13.06 7.17
N LEU A 105 6.80 -13.16 5.95
CA LEU A 105 7.59 -13.29 4.73
C LEU A 105 8.56 -12.11 4.55
N LEU A 106 8.07 -10.90 4.80
CA LEU A 106 8.90 -9.69 4.72
C LEU A 106 9.96 -9.64 5.82
N HIS A 107 9.61 -10.03 7.05
CA HIS A 107 10.54 -10.12 8.20
C HIS A 107 11.68 -11.08 7.90
N ASP A 108 11.38 -12.31 7.45
CA ASP A 108 12.34 -13.37 7.22
C ASP A 108 13.14 -13.20 5.92
N SER A 109 12.73 -12.26 5.06
CA SER A 109 13.39 -12.01 3.79
C SER A 109 14.73 -11.29 3.99
N PHE A 110 15.78 -11.83 3.38
CA PHE A 110 17.10 -11.20 3.25
C PHE A 110 17.29 -10.50 1.89
N ILE A 111 16.24 -10.41 1.08
CA ILE A 111 16.29 -9.76 -0.24
C ILE A 111 16.40 -8.25 -0.05
N THR A 112 17.50 -7.66 -0.51
CA THR A 112 17.77 -6.22 -0.39
C THR A 112 17.47 -5.43 -1.66
N ASN A 113 17.28 -6.10 -2.79
CA ASN A 113 16.84 -5.50 -4.04
C ASN A 113 15.31 -5.35 -4.04
N PRO A 114 14.75 -4.13 -4.20
CA PRO A 114 13.31 -3.92 -4.09
C PRO A 114 12.52 -4.64 -5.19
N GLN A 115 13.03 -4.71 -6.42
CA GLN A 115 12.37 -5.44 -7.50
C GLN A 115 12.31 -6.95 -7.22
N ALA A 116 13.41 -7.55 -6.82
CA ALA A 116 13.45 -8.96 -6.47
C ALA A 116 12.55 -9.30 -5.26
N LEU A 117 12.41 -8.37 -4.31
CA LEU A 117 11.50 -8.54 -3.18
C LEU A 117 10.04 -8.46 -3.63
N ALA A 118 9.69 -7.53 -4.52
CA ALA A 118 8.34 -7.45 -5.09
C ALA A 118 7.96 -8.73 -5.84
N GLU A 119 8.86 -9.25 -6.67
CA GLU A 119 8.68 -10.51 -7.41
C GLU A 119 8.51 -11.70 -6.44
N ASN A 120 9.34 -11.80 -5.40
CA ASN A 120 9.21 -12.84 -4.39
C ASN A 120 7.87 -12.78 -3.65
N LEU A 121 7.43 -11.59 -3.22
CA LEU A 121 6.14 -11.43 -2.55
C LEU A 121 4.97 -11.81 -3.46
N LEU A 122 5.03 -11.48 -4.75
CA LEU A 122 4.04 -11.88 -5.74
C LEU A 122 4.01 -13.41 -5.91
N GLU A 123 5.18 -14.07 -6.02
CA GLU A 123 5.27 -15.52 -6.11
C GLU A 123 4.67 -16.20 -4.87
N GLN A 124 4.89 -15.66 -3.67
CA GLN A 124 4.30 -16.18 -2.44
C GLN A 124 2.78 -16.04 -2.44
N ALA A 125 2.24 -14.91 -2.89
CA ALA A 125 0.80 -14.70 -3.01
C ALA A 125 0.16 -15.70 -3.99
N LEU A 126 0.75 -15.89 -5.17
CA LEU A 126 0.28 -16.88 -6.14
C LEU A 126 0.40 -18.32 -5.61
N SER A 127 1.49 -18.63 -4.88
CA SER A 127 1.67 -19.96 -4.29
C SER A 127 0.63 -20.27 -3.21
N ALA A 128 0.19 -19.26 -2.47
CA ALA A 128 -0.85 -19.41 -1.45
C ALA A 128 -2.23 -19.75 -2.03
N THR A 129 -2.43 -19.50 -3.32
CA THR A 129 -3.69 -19.73 -4.05
C THR A 129 -3.55 -20.76 -5.17
N ASP A 130 -2.65 -21.74 -5.02
CA ASP A 130 -2.38 -22.80 -6.00
C ASP A 130 -2.05 -22.27 -7.42
N GLY A 131 -1.45 -21.08 -7.51
CA GLY A 131 -1.06 -20.43 -8.76
C GLY A 131 -2.18 -19.70 -9.49
N VAL A 132 -3.35 -19.54 -8.87
CA VAL A 132 -4.49 -18.82 -9.44
C VAL A 132 -4.71 -17.53 -8.68
N ALA A 133 -4.55 -16.38 -9.33
CA ALA A 133 -4.84 -15.09 -8.71
C ALA A 133 -6.33 -14.99 -8.36
N VAL A 134 -6.64 -14.58 -7.13
CA VAL A 134 -8.03 -14.39 -6.64
C VAL A 134 -8.61 -13.12 -7.23
N ASP A 135 -7.74 -12.10 -7.43
CA ASP A 135 -8.02 -10.82 -8.04
C ASP A 135 -6.72 -10.27 -8.66
N ASP A 136 -6.74 -9.11 -9.29
CA ASP A 136 -5.55 -8.45 -9.84
C ASP A 136 -4.55 -8.12 -8.72
N ILE A 137 -3.32 -8.64 -8.84
CA ILE A 137 -2.28 -8.48 -7.83
C ILE A 137 -1.25 -7.46 -8.29
N THR A 138 -1.08 -6.41 -7.50
CA THR A 138 0.01 -5.44 -7.66
C THR A 138 0.81 -5.36 -6.36
N VAL A 139 2.14 -5.46 -6.46
CA VAL A 139 3.06 -5.26 -5.34
C VAL A 139 4.10 -4.21 -5.73
N LEU A 140 4.18 -3.15 -4.95
CA LEU A 140 5.18 -2.09 -5.08
C LEU A 140 6.12 -2.15 -3.89
N VAL A 141 7.43 -2.20 -4.16
CA VAL A 141 8.46 -2.12 -3.12
C VAL A 141 9.38 -0.95 -3.41
N ALA A 142 9.60 -0.12 -2.40
CA ALA A 142 10.57 0.96 -2.45
C ALA A 142 11.60 0.80 -1.32
N LYS A 143 12.88 1.07 -1.63
CA LYS A 143 13.98 1.04 -0.65
C LYS A 143 14.56 2.43 -0.48
N VAL A 144 14.84 2.83 0.76
CA VAL A 144 15.54 4.07 1.09
C VAL A 144 17.05 3.84 1.04
N PHE A 145 17.79 4.69 0.29
CA PHE A 145 19.25 4.60 0.09
C PHE A 145 20.02 5.67 0.84
#